data_c2951adcec1b9f9c6837aedba5979b7e
#
_entry.id   c2951adcec1b9f9c6837aedba5979b7e
#
_cell.length_a   1.000
_cell.length_b   1.000
_cell.length_c   1.000
_cell.angle_alpha   90.00
_cell.angle_beta   90.00
_cell.angle_gamma   90.00
#
_symmetry.space_group_name_H-M   'P 1'
#
loop_
_entity.id
_entity.type
_entity.pdbx_description
1 polymer ?
#
loop_
_entity_poly.entity_id
_entity_poly.type
_entity_poly.pdbx_seq_one_letter_code
_entity_poly.pdbx_strand_id
1 'polypeptide(L)'
;MTLIGDAPWTRVMAELAHPLAQPPPPSQGVNVAVTRHTLSVLVENKPGVLARVSALFSRRGFNIHSLAVGPTENPEVSRMTIVVAVEGLPLEQVTKQLNKLINVLKIVELSPTQAVQRELLLIKLRSDGATRPQIVSIVEMFRARIIDITPDAVTVEATGTSDKLEALVKMLEPFGVRELVQSGMVALGRGPRSITSATSRAD
;
A
#
# COMPACT_ATOMS: atom_id res chain seq x y z
N MET A 1 -37.62 24.37 2.11
CA MET A 1 -37.44 23.30 1.12
C MET A 1 -36.45 23.83 0.10
N THR A 2 -35.15 23.72 0.42
CA THR A 2 -34.08 24.31 -0.39
C THR A 2 -33.17 23.13 -0.79
N LEU A 3 -33.12 22.89 -2.09
CA LEU A 3 -32.36 21.83 -2.74
C LEU A 3 -30.86 22.02 -2.43
N ILE A 4 -30.26 21.00 -1.85
CA ILE A 4 -28.81 20.90 -1.67
C ILE A 4 -28.22 20.65 -3.06
N GLY A 5 -27.57 21.69 -3.61
CA GLY A 5 -26.89 21.62 -4.90
C GLY A 5 -25.79 20.59 -4.91
N ASP A 6 -25.71 19.80 -5.96
CA ASP A 6 -24.67 18.85 -6.26
C ASP A 6 -23.29 19.50 -6.16
N ALA A 7 -22.47 18.98 -5.26
CA ALA A 7 -21.11 19.45 -5.10
C ALA A 7 -20.28 19.12 -6.36
N PRO A 8 -19.43 20.04 -6.87
CA PRO A 8 -18.69 19.88 -8.13
C PRO A 8 -17.86 18.59 -8.25
N TRP A 9 -17.42 18.06 -7.11
CA TRP A 9 -16.61 16.83 -7.07
C TRP A 9 -17.41 15.54 -7.32
N THR A 10 -18.73 15.54 -7.12
CA THR A 10 -19.60 14.40 -7.46
C THR A 10 -19.61 14.16 -8.98
N ARG A 11 -19.54 15.22 -9.77
CA ARG A 11 -19.39 15.13 -11.23
C ARG A 11 -18.02 14.65 -11.65
N VAL A 12 -16.96 15.14 -11.00
CA VAL A 12 -15.58 14.72 -11.29
C VAL A 12 -15.38 13.24 -10.99
N MET A 13 -15.97 12.71 -9.90
CA MET A 13 -15.92 11.28 -9.59
C MET A 13 -16.78 10.44 -10.53
N ALA A 14 -17.87 10.98 -11.04
CA ALA A 14 -18.69 10.31 -12.06
C ALA A 14 -18.04 10.32 -13.45
N GLU A 15 -17.27 11.35 -13.79
CA GLU A 15 -16.52 11.45 -15.05
C GLU A 15 -15.21 10.64 -15.03
N LEU A 16 -14.58 10.49 -13.87
CA LEU A 16 -13.43 9.60 -13.69
C LEU A 16 -13.83 8.12 -13.56
N ALA A 17 -15.09 7.85 -13.23
CA ALA A 17 -15.71 6.55 -13.43
C ALA A 17 -16.00 6.37 -14.93
N HIS A 18 -14.95 6.30 -15.76
CA HIS A 18 -15.09 5.60 -17.03
C HIS A 18 -15.79 4.29 -16.72
N PRO A 19 -16.88 3.90 -17.45
CA PRO A 19 -17.38 2.56 -17.34
C PRO A 19 -16.20 1.67 -17.76
N LEU A 20 -15.48 1.15 -16.76
CA LEU A 20 -14.63 0.00 -16.96
C LEU A 20 -15.54 -0.97 -17.69
N ALA A 21 -15.16 -1.31 -18.92
CA ALA A 21 -15.89 -2.27 -19.72
C ALA A 21 -16.32 -3.39 -18.77
N GLN A 22 -17.63 -3.68 -18.72
CA GLN A 22 -18.14 -4.74 -17.86
C GLN A 22 -17.21 -5.92 -18.03
N PRO A 23 -16.66 -6.48 -16.96
CA PRO A 23 -15.83 -7.66 -17.09
C PRO A 23 -16.66 -8.68 -17.88
N PRO A 24 -16.07 -9.35 -18.87
CA PRO A 24 -16.79 -10.40 -19.59
C PRO A 24 -17.41 -11.35 -18.58
N PRO A 25 -18.62 -11.91 -18.84
CA PRO A 25 -19.26 -12.82 -17.93
C PRO A 25 -18.25 -13.91 -17.54
N PRO A 26 -18.22 -14.34 -16.26
CA PRO A 26 -17.21 -15.28 -15.79
C PRO A 26 -17.29 -16.53 -16.68
N SER A 27 -16.30 -16.66 -17.55
CA SER A 27 -16.03 -17.95 -18.20
C SER A 27 -15.82 -18.94 -17.04
N GLN A 28 -16.55 -20.05 -17.05
CA GLN A 28 -16.34 -21.18 -16.15
C GLN A 28 -14.90 -21.69 -16.39
N GLY A 29 -13.94 -21.10 -15.74
CA GLY A 29 -12.52 -21.39 -15.88
C GLY A 29 -11.85 -21.19 -14.55
N VAL A 30 -11.43 -22.27 -13.94
CA VAL A 30 -10.45 -22.44 -12.89
C VAL A 30 -10.22 -21.15 -12.08
N ASN A 31 -10.73 -21.15 -10.86
CA ASN A 31 -10.52 -20.06 -9.89
C ASN A 31 -9.02 -20.07 -9.53
N VAL A 32 -8.20 -19.44 -10.37
CA VAL A 32 -6.77 -19.25 -10.09
C VAL A 32 -6.71 -18.26 -8.96
N ALA A 33 -6.46 -18.74 -7.76
CA ALA A 33 -6.32 -17.91 -6.58
C ALA A 33 -5.22 -16.88 -6.85
N VAL A 34 -5.58 -15.58 -6.86
CA VAL A 34 -4.62 -14.48 -6.95
C VAL A 34 -3.78 -14.52 -5.69
N THR A 35 -2.53 -14.93 -5.81
CA THR A 35 -1.61 -14.97 -4.67
C THR A 35 -0.80 -13.66 -4.63
N ARG A 36 -0.83 -13.01 -3.46
CA ARG A 36 -0.01 -11.81 -3.22
C ARG A 36 1.32 -12.22 -2.62
N HIS A 37 2.39 -11.70 -3.19
CA HIS A 37 3.75 -11.92 -2.72
C HIS A 37 4.38 -10.59 -2.33
N THR A 38 5.08 -10.57 -1.20
CA THR A 38 5.80 -9.40 -0.71
C THR A 38 7.29 -9.60 -0.95
N LEU A 39 7.88 -8.75 -1.78
CA LEU A 39 9.29 -8.74 -2.08
C LEU A 39 9.99 -7.59 -1.37
N SER A 40 11.07 -7.86 -0.65
CA SER A 40 12.02 -6.86 -0.18
C SER A 40 13.21 -6.82 -1.14
N VAL A 41 13.40 -5.70 -1.81
CA VAL A 41 14.42 -5.51 -2.84
C VAL A 41 15.37 -4.43 -2.39
N LEU A 42 16.65 -4.77 -2.22
CA LEU A 42 17.71 -3.79 -2.01
C LEU A 42 18.24 -3.32 -3.37
N VAL A 43 18.35 -2.02 -3.52
CA VAL A 43 18.82 -1.37 -4.75
C VAL A 43 19.81 -0.27 -4.41
N GLU A 44 20.65 0.08 -5.40
CA GLU A 44 21.46 1.28 -5.29
C GLU A 44 20.56 2.52 -5.11
N ASN A 45 20.93 3.41 -4.20
CA ASN A 45 20.23 4.67 -3.98
C ASN A 45 20.67 5.72 -5.02
N LYS A 46 20.22 5.53 -6.27
CA LYS A 46 20.57 6.39 -7.41
C LYS A 46 19.34 6.84 -8.17
N PRO A 47 19.37 8.03 -8.79
CA PRO A 47 18.28 8.49 -9.66
C PRO A 47 17.94 7.48 -10.77
N GLY A 48 16.65 7.33 -11.05
CA GLY A 48 16.16 6.48 -12.13
C GLY A 48 16.04 4.98 -11.79
N VAL A 49 16.51 4.51 -10.65
CA VAL A 49 16.40 3.09 -10.27
C VAL A 49 14.94 2.67 -10.10
N LEU A 50 14.14 3.46 -9.40
CA LEU A 50 12.70 3.21 -9.26
C LEU A 50 12.00 3.15 -10.63
N ALA A 51 12.32 4.07 -11.53
CA ALA A 51 11.74 4.09 -12.89
C ALA A 51 12.08 2.81 -13.68
N ARG A 52 13.30 2.30 -13.57
CA ARG A 52 13.73 1.04 -14.22
C ARG A 52 12.97 -0.16 -13.68
N VAL A 53 12.80 -0.23 -12.34
CA VAL A 53 12.03 -1.30 -11.71
C VAL A 53 10.58 -1.23 -12.17
N SER A 54 9.92 -0.07 -12.08
CA SER A 54 8.52 0.10 -12.50
C SER A 54 8.31 -0.22 -13.98
N ALA A 55 9.23 0.22 -14.86
CA ALA A 55 9.18 -0.09 -16.29
C ALA A 55 9.33 -1.60 -16.58
N LEU A 56 10.10 -2.31 -15.77
CA LEU A 56 10.22 -3.77 -15.89
C LEU A 56 8.89 -4.45 -15.58
N PHE A 57 8.22 -4.09 -14.47
CA PHE A 57 6.92 -4.62 -14.10
C PHE A 57 5.87 -4.33 -15.18
N SER A 58 5.80 -3.08 -15.66
CA SER A 58 4.85 -2.66 -16.70
C SER A 58 5.05 -3.45 -18.00
N ARG A 59 6.30 -3.58 -18.49
CA ARG A 59 6.59 -4.33 -19.74
C ARG A 59 6.28 -5.81 -19.64
N ARG A 60 6.22 -6.37 -18.45
CA ARG A 60 5.94 -7.80 -18.21
C ARG A 60 4.50 -8.07 -17.80
N GLY A 61 3.68 -7.03 -17.70
CA GLY A 61 2.28 -7.15 -17.29
C GLY A 61 2.07 -7.55 -15.83
N PHE A 62 3.08 -7.36 -14.97
CA PHE A 62 2.93 -7.59 -13.55
C PHE A 62 2.23 -6.40 -12.89
N ASN A 63 1.19 -6.68 -12.12
CA ASN A 63 0.50 -5.65 -11.34
C ASN A 63 1.18 -5.45 -9.99
N ILE A 64 1.65 -4.23 -9.75
CA ILE A 64 2.15 -3.80 -8.44
C ILE A 64 0.95 -3.36 -7.61
N HIS A 65 0.62 -4.14 -6.57
CA HIS A 65 -0.46 -3.81 -5.64
C HIS A 65 -0.05 -2.73 -4.64
N SER A 66 1.19 -2.79 -4.16
CA SER A 66 1.74 -1.84 -3.20
C SER A 66 3.24 -1.66 -3.44
N LEU A 67 3.72 -0.43 -3.31
CA LEU A 67 5.13 -0.08 -3.45
C LEU A 67 5.51 0.97 -2.41
N ALA A 68 6.51 0.64 -1.61
CA ALA A 68 7.17 1.59 -0.72
C ALA A 68 8.67 1.60 -0.99
N VAL A 69 9.26 2.78 -1.02
CA VAL A 69 10.70 2.98 -1.23
C VAL A 69 11.24 3.87 -0.13
N GLY A 70 12.34 3.49 0.45
CA GLY A 70 13.00 4.29 1.48
C GLY A 70 14.49 3.96 1.59
N PRO A 71 15.28 4.84 2.23
CA PRO A 71 16.67 4.59 2.52
C PRO A 71 16.79 3.42 3.50
N THR A 72 18.00 2.84 3.56
CA THR A 72 18.40 1.88 4.59
C THR A 72 19.36 2.54 5.56
N GLU A 73 19.93 1.77 6.48
CA GLU A 73 21.04 2.18 7.33
C GLU A 73 22.31 2.53 6.54
N ASN A 74 22.41 2.10 5.29
CA ASN A 74 23.46 2.50 4.35
C ASN A 74 22.88 3.55 3.38
N PRO A 75 23.38 4.81 3.36
CA PRO A 75 22.89 5.87 2.48
C PRO A 75 22.96 5.54 0.97
N GLU A 76 23.90 4.69 0.56
CA GLU A 76 24.06 4.25 -0.83
C GLU A 76 23.03 3.20 -1.25
N VAL A 77 22.22 2.69 -0.32
CA VAL A 77 21.28 1.61 -0.55
C VAL A 77 19.87 2.02 -0.15
N SER A 78 18.93 1.83 -1.07
CA SER A 78 17.50 1.95 -0.79
C SER A 78 16.85 0.57 -0.72
N ARG A 79 15.79 0.49 0.07
CA ARG A 79 14.91 -0.67 0.12
C ARG A 79 13.60 -0.36 -0.56
N MET A 80 13.18 -1.24 -1.45
CA MET A 80 11.84 -1.27 -2.02
C MET A 80 11.08 -2.44 -1.41
N THR A 81 9.91 -2.19 -0.85
CA THR A 81 8.94 -3.24 -0.52
C THR A 81 7.89 -3.25 -1.60
N ILE A 82 7.80 -4.34 -2.34
CA ILE A 82 6.92 -4.47 -3.51
C ILE A 82 5.94 -5.61 -3.23
N VAL A 83 4.65 -5.32 -3.22
CA VAL A 83 3.60 -6.34 -3.18
C VAL A 83 3.08 -6.54 -4.59
N VAL A 84 3.22 -7.75 -5.10
CA VAL A 84 2.76 -8.13 -6.43
C VAL A 84 1.62 -9.14 -6.33
N ALA A 85 0.61 -8.96 -7.17
CA ALA A 85 -0.41 -9.96 -7.42
C ALA A 85 0.02 -10.80 -8.63
N VAL A 86 0.14 -12.11 -8.43
CA VAL A 86 0.59 -13.04 -9.48
C VAL A 86 -0.54 -14.02 -9.78
N GLU A 87 -1.05 -13.95 -11.01
CA GLU A 87 -2.03 -14.89 -11.53
C GLU A 87 -1.32 -15.84 -12.48
N GLY A 88 -1.21 -17.12 -12.08
CA GLY A 88 -0.72 -18.18 -12.97
C GLY A 88 0.74 -18.09 -13.41
N LEU A 89 1.48 -17.06 -13.05
CA LEU A 89 2.90 -16.91 -13.34
C LEU A 89 3.73 -17.21 -12.07
N PRO A 90 4.80 -18.01 -12.17
CA PRO A 90 5.66 -18.26 -11.03
C PRO A 90 6.34 -16.97 -10.54
N LEU A 91 6.30 -16.67 -9.25
CA LEU A 91 7.04 -15.57 -8.61
C LEU A 91 8.54 -15.59 -8.99
N GLU A 92 9.06 -16.76 -9.26
CA GLU A 92 10.42 -16.98 -9.76
C GLU A 92 10.72 -16.17 -11.04
N GLN A 93 9.73 -15.96 -11.92
CA GLN A 93 9.91 -15.13 -13.12
C GLN A 93 10.09 -13.66 -12.74
N VAL A 94 9.32 -13.15 -11.77
CA VAL A 94 9.45 -11.77 -11.29
C VAL A 94 10.86 -11.55 -10.72
N THR A 95 11.30 -12.43 -9.84
CA THR A 95 12.62 -12.34 -9.19
C THR A 95 13.77 -12.49 -10.20
N LYS A 96 13.66 -13.42 -11.16
CA LYS A 96 14.63 -13.55 -12.25
C LYS A 96 14.75 -12.29 -13.11
N GLN A 97 13.62 -11.62 -13.38
CA GLN A 97 13.65 -10.37 -14.16
C GLN A 97 14.23 -9.21 -13.36
N LEU A 98 13.89 -9.07 -12.08
CA LEU A 98 14.48 -8.06 -11.21
C LEU A 98 16.01 -8.23 -11.08
N ASN A 99 16.49 -9.46 -10.95
CA ASN A 99 17.93 -9.76 -10.86
C ASN A 99 18.73 -9.38 -12.14
N LYS A 100 18.07 -9.11 -13.28
CA LYS A 100 18.74 -8.60 -14.47
C LYS A 100 19.05 -7.11 -14.42
N LEU A 101 18.45 -6.38 -13.48
CA LEU A 101 18.73 -4.95 -13.30
C LEU A 101 20.02 -4.79 -12.51
N ILE A 102 21.02 -4.16 -13.11
CA ILE A 102 22.34 -3.97 -12.50
C ILE A 102 22.29 -3.24 -11.14
N ASN A 103 21.27 -2.41 -10.95
CA ASN A 103 21.08 -1.64 -9.72
C ASN A 103 20.41 -2.44 -8.60
N VAL A 104 19.94 -3.67 -8.88
CA VAL A 104 19.33 -4.55 -7.87
C VAL A 104 20.44 -5.34 -7.18
N LEU A 105 20.57 -5.13 -5.88
CA LEU A 105 21.63 -5.74 -5.07
C LEU A 105 21.19 -7.07 -4.45
N LYS A 106 19.93 -7.14 -3.99
CA LYS A 106 19.39 -8.35 -3.34
C LYS A 106 17.86 -8.34 -3.38
N ILE A 107 17.28 -9.52 -3.52
CA ILE A 107 15.85 -9.75 -3.47
C ILE A 107 15.57 -10.84 -2.45
N VAL A 108 14.60 -10.60 -1.57
CA VAL A 108 14.09 -11.59 -0.63
C VAL A 108 12.57 -11.56 -0.65
N GLU A 109 11.95 -12.71 -0.82
CA GLU A 109 10.51 -12.87 -0.59
C GLU A 109 10.26 -12.93 0.92
N LEU A 110 9.28 -12.18 1.38
CA LEU A 110 8.87 -12.11 2.78
C LEU A 110 7.53 -12.81 2.95
N SER A 111 7.56 -14.00 3.56
CA SER A 111 6.33 -14.68 3.96
C SER A 111 5.59 -13.86 5.03
N PRO A 112 4.26 -13.73 4.95
CA PRO A 112 3.46 -13.00 5.94
C PRO A 112 3.68 -13.44 7.38
N THR A 113 3.91 -14.74 7.61
CA THR A 113 4.17 -15.32 8.95
C THR A 113 5.56 -15.00 9.49
N GLN A 114 6.53 -14.82 8.59
CA GLN A 114 7.94 -14.57 8.94
C GLN A 114 8.35 -13.09 8.78
N ALA A 115 7.40 -12.21 8.53
CA ALA A 115 7.63 -10.78 8.38
C ALA A 115 6.82 -9.94 9.35
N VAL A 116 7.32 -8.73 9.64
CA VAL A 116 6.55 -7.64 10.22
C VAL A 116 6.20 -6.70 9.09
N GLN A 117 4.91 -6.46 8.91
CA GLN A 117 4.37 -5.64 7.82
C GLN A 117 3.54 -4.50 8.41
N ARG A 118 3.70 -3.28 7.89
CA ARG A 118 2.93 -2.10 8.32
C ARG A 118 2.67 -1.17 7.15
N GLU A 119 1.52 -0.52 7.23
CA GLU A 119 1.12 0.60 6.39
C GLU A 119 0.70 1.76 7.29
N LEU A 120 0.82 2.98 6.80
CA LEU A 120 0.35 4.19 7.43
C LEU A 120 -0.91 4.66 6.71
N LEU A 121 -1.95 4.99 7.46
CA LEU A 121 -3.19 5.59 6.99
C LEU A 121 -3.36 6.96 7.62
N LEU A 122 -3.68 7.97 6.81
CA LEU A 122 -4.24 9.24 7.25
C LEU A 122 -5.64 9.38 6.67
N ILE A 123 -6.63 9.63 7.53
CA ILE A 123 -8.03 9.76 7.11
C ILE A 123 -8.65 10.99 7.77
N LYS A 124 -9.24 11.85 6.96
CA LYS A 124 -9.98 13.04 7.40
C LYS A 124 -11.48 12.78 7.30
N LEU A 125 -12.17 13.03 8.41
CA LEU A 125 -13.59 12.75 8.56
C LEU A 125 -14.35 14.04 8.87
N ARG A 126 -15.63 14.05 8.53
CA ARG A 126 -16.57 15.03 9.12
C ARG A 126 -16.74 14.70 10.59
N SER A 127 -16.83 15.75 11.40
CA SER A 127 -16.98 15.58 12.86
C SER A 127 -17.69 16.81 13.40
N ASP A 128 -18.73 16.58 14.17
CA ASP A 128 -19.43 17.59 14.95
C ASP A 128 -19.48 17.20 16.42
N GLY A 129 -20.18 17.94 17.25
CA GLY A 129 -20.29 17.65 18.69
C GLY A 129 -20.97 16.32 18.99
N ALA A 130 -21.86 15.81 18.14
CA ALA A 130 -22.60 14.58 18.34
C ALA A 130 -21.82 13.34 17.86
N THR A 131 -21.10 13.45 16.75
CA THR A 131 -20.37 12.33 16.12
C THR A 131 -18.95 12.17 16.68
N ARG A 132 -18.35 13.25 17.17
CA ARG A 132 -16.96 13.23 17.67
C ARG A 132 -16.68 12.20 18.76
N PRO A 133 -17.50 12.02 19.79
CA PRO A 133 -17.24 11.01 20.81
C PRO A 133 -17.22 9.59 20.26
N GLN A 134 -18.06 9.30 19.26
CA GLN A 134 -18.10 7.99 18.60
C GLN A 134 -16.82 7.74 17.78
N ILE A 135 -16.35 8.75 17.03
CA ILE A 135 -15.09 8.68 16.28
C ILE A 135 -13.92 8.41 17.24
N VAL A 136 -13.86 9.15 18.36
CA VAL A 136 -12.81 8.97 19.38
C VAL A 136 -12.81 7.53 19.90
N SER A 137 -13.96 6.97 20.24
CA SER A 137 -14.07 5.60 20.73
C SER A 137 -13.57 4.57 19.70
N ILE A 138 -13.90 4.75 18.41
CA ILE A 138 -13.40 3.87 17.35
C ILE A 138 -11.88 3.99 17.21
N VAL A 139 -11.35 5.21 17.20
CA VAL A 139 -9.92 5.49 17.10
C VAL A 139 -9.14 4.81 18.23
N GLU A 140 -9.66 4.86 19.47
CA GLU A 140 -9.06 4.21 20.63
C GLU A 140 -9.08 2.68 20.51
N MET A 141 -10.21 2.07 20.11
CA MET A 141 -10.33 0.62 19.91
C MET A 141 -9.30 0.09 18.89
N PHE A 142 -9.03 0.86 17.84
CA PHE A 142 -8.04 0.50 16.83
C PHE A 142 -6.60 0.91 17.19
N ARG A 143 -6.39 1.52 18.38
CA ARG A 143 -5.09 2.08 18.80
C ARG A 143 -4.52 3.03 17.73
N ALA A 144 -5.41 3.83 17.14
CA ALA A 144 -5.08 4.91 16.24
C ALA A 144 -4.97 6.22 17.01
N ARG A 145 -4.65 7.32 16.34
CA ARG A 145 -4.48 8.63 16.97
C ARG A 145 -5.20 9.71 16.17
N ILE A 146 -5.80 10.66 16.86
CA ILE A 146 -6.26 11.89 16.27
C ILE A 146 -5.08 12.85 16.26
N ILE A 147 -4.73 13.35 15.08
CA ILE A 147 -3.56 14.24 14.87
C ILE A 147 -3.96 15.66 14.51
N ASP A 148 -5.21 15.88 14.13
CA ASP A 148 -5.75 17.22 13.84
C ASP A 148 -7.24 17.25 14.18
N ILE A 149 -7.70 18.37 14.77
CA ILE A 149 -9.10 18.58 15.17
C ILE A 149 -9.53 20.01 14.81
N THR A 150 -10.65 20.11 14.12
CA THR A 150 -11.36 21.37 13.88
C THR A 150 -12.83 21.25 14.32
N PRO A 151 -13.62 22.33 14.40
CA PRO A 151 -15.03 22.24 14.78
C PRO A 151 -15.84 21.23 13.96
N ASP A 152 -15.52 21.08 12.68
CA ASP A 152 -16.29 20.31 11.69
C ASP A 152 -15.53 19.11 11.09
N ALA A 153 -14.29 18.83 11.55
CA ALA A 153 -13.48 17.73 11.05
C ALA A 153 -12.50 17.20 12.09
N VAL A 154 -12.09 15.92 11.90
CA VAL A 154 -10.95 15.31 12.58
C VAL A 154 -10.10 14.58 11.55
N THR A 155 -8.77 14.58 11.78
CA THR A 155 -7.84 13.77 11.01
C THR A 155 -7.25 12.69 11.92
N VAL A 156 -7.37 11.45 11.48
CA VAL A 156 -6.90 10.25 12.19
C VAL A 156 -5.68 9.68 11.51
N GLU A 157 -4.65 9.36 12.29
CA GLU A 157 -3.49 8.58 11.89
C GLU A 157 -3.61 7.17 12.44
N ALA A 158 -3.38 6.18 11.59
CA ALA A 158 -3.33 4.78 12.01
C ALA A 158 -2.17 4.04 11.33
N THR A 159 -1.57 3.11 12.06
CA THR A 159 -0.60 2.16 11.51
C THR A 159 -1.06 0.73 11.81
N GLY A 160 -0.84 -0.16 10.85
CA GLY A 160 -1.27 -1.55 11.02
C GLY A 160 -0.97 -2.42 9.82
N THR A 161 -1.53 -3.63 9.87
CA THR A 161 -1.67 -4.50 8.69
C THR A 161 -2.82 -3.98 7.82
N SER A 162 -2.83 -4.33 6.54
CA SER A 162 -3.89 -3.94 5.60
C SER A 162 -5.28 -4.26 6.15
N ASP A 163 -5.50 -5.47 6.67
CA ASP A 163 -6.79 -5.92 7.23
C ASP A 163 -7.27 -5.02 8.39
N LYS A 164 -6.33 -4.63 9.27
CA LYS A 164 -6.64 -3.71 10.39
C LYS A 164 -7.06 -2.35 9.86
N LEU A 165 -6.34 -1.81 8.88
CA LEU A 165 -6.63 -0.48 8.32
C LEU A 165 -7.92 -0.48 7.52
N GLU A 166 -8.19 -1.53 6.74
CA GLU A 166 -9.47 -1.71 6.05
C GLU A 166 -10.64 -1.77 7.02
N ALA A 167 -10.51 -2.51 8.14
CA ALA A 167 -11.52 -2.58 9.18
C ALA A 167 -11.77 -1.20 9.82
N LEU A 168 -10.71 -0.43 10.09
CA LEU A 168 -10.82 0.93 10.63
C LEU A 168 -11.57 1.85 9.64
N VAL A 169 -11.21 1.82 8.35
CA VAL A 169 -11.87 2.63 7.32
C VAL A 169 -13.35 2.31 7.26
N LYS A 170 -13.74 1.03 7.23
CA LYS A 170 -15.16 0.61 7.24
C LYS A 170 -15.93 1.13 8.45
N MET A 171 -15.30 1.15 9.64
CA MET A 171 -15.93 1.67 10.85
C MET A 171 -16.08 3.20 10.84
N LEU A 172 -15.18 3.90 10.15
CA LEU A 172 -15.17 5.36 10.05
C LEU A 172 -15.98 5.91 8.86
N GLU A 173 -16.24 5.09 7.85
CA GLU A 173 -16.95 5.48 6.62
C GLU A 173 -18.33 6.15 6.88
N PRO A 174 -19.17 5.68 7.83
CA PRO A 174 -20.47 6.30 8.13
C PRO A 174 -20.39 7.76 8.59
N PHE A 175 -19.25 8.23 9.11
CA PHE A 175 -19.07 9.61 9.55
C PHE A 175 -18.74 10.57 8.41
N GLY A 176 -18.58 10.07 7.19
CA GLY A 176 -18.29 10.86 6.00
C GLY A 176 -16.80 11.16 5.85
N VAL A 177 -16.13 10.31 5.09
CA VAL A 177 -14.73 10.48 4.70
C VAL A 177 -14.61 11.68 3.75
N ARG A 178 -13.78 12.66 4.12
CA ARG A 178 -13.44 13.83 3.27
C ARG A 178 -12.21 13.56 2.42
N GLU A 179 -11.23 12.89 2.99
CA GLU A 179 -9.95 12.62 2.34
C GLU A 179 -9.30 11.40 2.99
N LEU A 180 -8.62 10.59 2.20
CA LEU A 180 -7.88 9.42 2.65
C LEU A 180 -6.58 9.30 1.86
N VAL A 181 -5.50 9.02 2.56
CA VAL A 181 -4.23 8.62 1.96
C VAL A 181 -3.64 7.44 2.73
N GLN A 182 -3.15 6.46 2.00
CA GLN A 182 -2.52 5.27 2.55
C GLN A 182 -1.15 5.07 1.90
N SER A 183 -0.14 4.79 2.72
CA SER A 183 1.20 4.48 2.22
C SER A 183 1.24 3.11 1.55
N GLY A 184 2.30 2.84 0.80
CA GLY A 184 2.67 1.47 0.48
C GLY A 184 3.06 0.69 1.75
N MET A 185 2.98 -0.64 1.66
CA MET A 185 3.41 -1.55 2.72
C MET A 185 4.93 -1.48 2.91
N VAL A 186 5.39 -1.34 4.15
CA VAL A 186 6.78 -1.57 4.53
C VAL A 186 6.89 -2.89 5.27
N ALA A 187 7.95 -3.67 4.99
CA ALA A 187 8.11 -4.99 5.58
C ALA A 187 9.57 -5.33 5.91
N LEU A 188 9.75 -6.02 7.04
CA LEU A 188 11.03 -6.58 7.48
C LEU A 188 10.84 -8.03 7.89
N GLY A 189 11.85 -8.88 7.62
CA GLY A 189 11.89 -10.23 8.17
C GLY A 189 11.97 -10.22 9.69
N ARG A 190 11.34 -11.18 10.33
CA ARG A 190 11.44 -11.39 11.79
C ARG A 190 12.77 -12.03 12.15
N GLY A 191 13.20 -11.83 13.41
CA GLY A 191 14.42 -12.42 13.97
C GLY A 191 15.69 -11.63 13.64
N PRO A 192 16.86 -12.20 13.98
CA PRO A 192 18.13 -11.46 13.94
C PRO A 192 18.75 -11.33 12.54
N ARG A 193 18.23 -12.04 11.55
CA ARG A 193 18.81 -12.02 10.19
C ARG A 193 18.45 -10.71 9.49
N SER A 194 19.49 -10.00 8.97
CA SER A 194 19.32 -8.82 8.12
C SER A 194 19.53 -9.18 6.66
N ILE A 195 18.72 -8.60 5.78
CA ILE A 195 18.93 -8.67 4.35
C ILE A 195 20.15 -7.82 3.91
N THR A 196 20.51 -6.78 4.67
CA THR A 196 21.62 -5.87 4.37
C THR A 196 22.97 -6.43 4.79
N SER A 197 23.06 -7.27 5.82
CA SER A 197 24.30 -7.81 6.36
C SER A 197 25.14 -8.68 5.38
N ALA A 198 24.61 -9.02 4.20
CA ALA A 198 25.32 -9.79 3.18
C ALA A 198 25.75 -8.93 1.97
N THR A 199 25.63 -7.59 2.05
CA THR A 199 25.87 -6.69 0.90
C THR A 199 27.23 -5.99 0.98
N SER A 200 28.03 -6.16 2.08
CA SER A 200 29.43 -5.77 2.07
C SER A 200 30.18 -6.77 1.17
N ARG A 201 30.29 -6.45 -0.12
CA ARG A 201 31.34 -7.04 -0.95
C ARG A 201 32.65 -6.67 -0.28
N ALA A 202 33.39 -7.66 0.11
CA ALA A 202 34.80 -7.46 0.43
C ALA A 202 35.46 -6.76 -0.78
N ASP A 203 36.13 -5.65 -0.49
CA ASP A 203 37.06 -5.01 -1.43
C ASP A 203 38.16 -5.97 -1.84
#